data_44ca49b49e1acad77d46f34e541c01e7
#
_entry.id   44ca49b49e1acad77d46f34e541c01e7
#
_cell.length_a   1.000
_cell.length_b   1.000
_cell.length_c   1.000
_cell.angle_alpha   90.00
_cell.angle_beta   90.00
_cell.angle_gamma   90.00
#
_symmetry.space_group_name_H-M   'P 1'
#
loop_
_entity.id
_entity.type
_entity.pdbx_description
1 polymer ?
#
loop_
_entity_poly.entity_id
_entity_poly.type
_entity_poly.pdbx_seq_one_letter_code
_entity_poly.pdbx_strand_id
1 'polypeptide(L)'
;ANLLASLRNFLKQEAVVSVRVVKGKETEGEKFADYFEHDEALSKVPSHRALAILRGRNEGILSFSLVTGDPEDKLAGSPCEAMIAQHVGIKNENRAADKWLTEVVKWTWRIKLLTHLETELIGQLRERAEEDAIKVFADNLKDLLLAAPAGPKVTIGLDPGLRTGVKVAVVDATGKVLDHCAIFPTPPQNRIADSEAVLFALIKKHNVALIAIGNGTGSRETDKFVGDLLKKHSLSNVQKVIVNEAGASVYSASELAAKEFPDLDVTIRGAVSIARRLQDPLSELVKIEPKSIGVGQYQHDVNQSHLARS
;
A
#
# COMPACT_ATOMS: atom_id res chain seq x y z
N ALA A 1 -14.33 -14.20 35.60
CA ALA A 1 -13.05 -14.33 34.88
C ALA A 1 -13.05 -15.53 33.93
N ASN A 2 -13.40 -16.74 34.39
CA ASN A 2 -13.32 -17.97 33.57
C ASN A 2 -14.24 -17.97 32.33
N LEU A 3 -15.49 -17.51 32.47
CA LEU A 3 -16.42 -17.46 31.32
C LEU A 3 -15.93 -16.57 30.20
N LEU A 4 -15.46 -15.36 30.50
CA LEU A 4 -14.93 -14.45 29.47
C LEU A 4 -13.71 -15.04 28.75
N ALA A 5 -12.82 -15.72 29.48
CA ALA A 5 -11.67 -16.39 28.90
C ALA A 5 -12.10 -17.51 27.94
N SER A 6 -13.09 -18.32 28.34
CA SER A 6 -13.64 -19.39 27.52
C SER A 6 -14.33 -18.85 26.26
N LEU A 7 -15.16 -17.80 26.37
CA LEU A 7 -15.80 -17.16 25.24
C LEU A 7 -14.78 -16.52 24.28
N ARG A 8 -13.75 -15.85 24.81
CA ARG A 8 -12.66 -15.27 24.02
C ARG A 8 -11.93 -16.33 23.21
N ASN A 9 -11.55 -17.45 23.84
CA ASN A 9 -10.87 -18.54 23.17
C ASN A 9 -11.73 -19.19 22.10
N PHE A 10 -13.01 -19.38 22.38
CA PHE A 10 -13.97 -19.89 21.41
C PHE A 10 -14.08 -18.96 20.19
N LEU A 11 -14.25 -17.65 20.41
CA LEU A 11 -14.33 -16.67 19.32
C LEU A 11 -13.03 -16.63 18.48
N LYS A 12 -11.87 -16.72 19.12
CA LYS A 12 -10.59 -16.78 18.39
C LYS A 12 -10.50 -17.94 17.42
N GLN A 13 -11.10 -19.07 17.75
CA GLN A 13 -11.04 -20.30 16.96
C GLN A 13 -12.16 -20.38 15.93
N GLU A 14 -13.38 -20.04 16.32
CA GLU A 14 -14.60 -20.36 15.57
C GLU A 14 -15.31 -19.13 14.96
N ALA A 15 -14.98 -17.91 15.41
CA ALA A 15 -15.68 -16.75 14.89
C ALA A 15 -15.31 -16.44 13.44
N VAL A 16 -16.31 -16.00 12.70
CA VAL A 16 -16.21 -15.50 11.33
C VAL A 16 -16.35 -13.98 11.35
N VAL A 17 -15.42 -13.28 10.69
CA VAL A 17 -15.55 -11.86 10.39
C VAL A 17 -16.49 -11.73 9.21
N SER A 18 -17.70 -11.25 9.45
CA SER A 18 -18.71 -11.03 8.43
C SER A 18 -18.72 -9.57 8.02
N VAL A 19 -18.34 -9.29 6.78
CA VAL A 19 -18.21 -7.94 6.23
C VAL A 19 -19.33 -7.67 5.23
N ARG A 20 -19.94 -6.51 5.33
CA ARG A 20 -20.99 -6.08 4.42
C ARG A 20 -20.83 -4.61 4.05
N VAL A 21 -21.23 -4.25 2.83
CA VAL A 21 -21.31 -2.84 2.43
C VAL A 21 -22.43 -2.15 3.21
N VAL A 22 -22.21 -0.91 3.61
CA VAL A 22 -23.23 -0.06 4.19
C VAL A 22 -24.24 0.31 3.11
N LYS A 23 -25.53 0.11 3.38
CA LYS A 23 -26.60 0.36 2.42
C LYS A 23 -26.50 1.76 1.80
N GLY A 24 -26.47 1.82 0.48
CA GLY A 24 -26.37 3.08 -0.30
C GLY A 24 -24.94 3.58 -0.50
N LYS A 25 -23.92 2.82 -0.08
CA LYS A 25 -22.49 3.16 -0.24
C LYS A 25 -21.78 2.37 -1.35
N GLU A 26 -22.51 1.59 -2.13
CA GLU A 26 -21.98 0.69 -3.14
C GLU A 26 -21.16 1.45 -4.21
N THR A 27 -21.69 2.56 -4.72
CA THR A 27 -21.02 3.36 -5.76
C THR A 27 -19.81 4.13 -5.20
N GLU A 28 -19.96 4.74 -4.02
CA GLU A 28 -18.87 5.47 -3.35
C GLU A 28 -17.73 4.54 -2.95
N GLY A 29 -18.08 3.31 -2.58
CA GLY A 29 -17.16 2.31 -2.06
C GLY A 29 -16.62 1.33 -3.10
N GLU A 30 -16.70 1.57 -4.40
CA GLU A 30 -16.33 0.63 -5.46
C GLU A 30 -14.92 0.02 -5.26
N LYS A 31 -13.97 0.78 -4.72
CA LYS A 31 -12.61 0.29 -4.37
C LYS A 31 -12.59 -0.82 -3.31
N PHE A 32 -13.70 -1.02 -2.59
CA PHE A 32 -13.87 -2.08 -1.59
C PHE A 32 -14.84 -3.17 -2.05
N ALA A 33 -15.17 -3.24 -3.34
CA ALA A 33 -16.19 -4.15 -3.89
C ALA A 33 -15.96 -5.62 -3.51
N ASP A 34 -14.70 -6.05 -3.43
CA ASP A 34 -14.34 -7.42 -3.02
C ASP A 34 -14.78 -7.77 -1.58
N TYR A 35 -15.11 -6.77 -0.77
CA TYR A 35 -15.53 -6.91 0.63
C TYR A 35 -17.00 -6.57 0.88
N PHE A 36 -17.79 -6.32 -0.16
CA PHE A 36 -19.21 -5.97 -0.01
C PHE A 36 -20.04 -7.10 0.59
N GLU A 37 -19.63 -8.33 0.33
CA GLU A 37 -20.21 -9.54 0.91
C GLU A 37 -19.05 -10.53 1.13
N HIS A 38 -18.38 -10.43 2.29
CA HIS A 38 -17.19 -11.20 2.55
C HIS A 38 -17.23 -11.79 3.97
N ASP A 39 -17.11 -13.10 4.05
CA ASP A 39 -17.07 -13.84 5.31
C ASP A 39 -15.77 -14.66 5.39
N GLU A 40 -15.02 -14.50 6.47
CA GLU A 40 -13.74 -15.19 6.65
C GLU A 40 -13.49 -15.49 8.12
N ALA A 41 -12.92 -16.67 8.41
CA ALA A 41 -12.57 -17.04 9.78
C ALA A 41 -11.60 -16.02 10.39
N LEU A 42 -11.90 -15.51 11.58
CA LEU A 42 -11.09 -14.52 12.30
C LEU A 42 -9.62 -14.94 12.42
N SER A 43 -9.38 -16.24 12.67
CA SER A 43 -8.04 -16.82 12.80
C SER A 43 -7.23 -16.84 11.50
N LYS A 44 -7.89 -16.71 10.34
CA LYS A 44 -7.28 -16.84 9.00
C LYS A 44 -7.19 -15.51 8.25
N VAL A 45 -7.77 -14.43 8.76
CA VAL A 45 -7.73 -13.12 8.08
C VAL A 45 -6.29 -12.66 7.89
N PRO A 46 -5.79 -12.49 6.64
CA PRO A 46 -4.45 -11.97 6.38
C PRO A 46 -4.36 -10.49 6.77
N SER A 47 -3.18 -10.04 7.19
CA SER A 47 -2.97 -8.68 7.68
C SER A 47 -3.34 -7.59 6.69
N HIS A 48 -2.99 -7.74 5.40
CA HIS A 48 -3.36 -6.78 4.35
C HIS A 48 -4.88 -6.67 4.15
N ARG A 49 -5.61 -7.80 4.27
CA ARG A 49 -7.08 -7.82 4.15
C ARG A 49 -7.72 -7.20 5.39
N ALA A 50 -7.20 -7.50 6.58
CA ALA A 50 -7.66 -6.85 7.81
C ALA A 50 -7.55 -5.33 7.72
N LEU A 51 -6.42 -4.80 7.25
CA LEU A 51 -6.23 -3.35 7.08
C LEU A 51 -7.17 -2.76 6.02
N ALA A 52 -7.42 -3.47 4.91
CA ALA A 52 -8.38 -3.03 3.88
C ALA A 52 -9.81 -2.92 4.44
N ILE A 53 -10.25 -3.94 5.19
CA ILE A 53 -11.59 -3.97 5.82
C ILE A 53 -11.71 -2.86 6.87
N LEU A 54 -10.70 -2.69 7.71
CA LEU A 54 -10.67 -1.64 8.73
C LEU A 54 -10.69 -0.24 8.10
N ARG A 55 -9.98 -0.04 7.00
CA ARG A 55 -10.03 1.21 6.22
C ARG A 55 -11.43 1.46 5.66
N GLY A 56 -12.04 0.46 5.02
CA GLY A 56 -13.41 0.57 4.50
C GLY A 56 -14.43 0.91 5.58
N ARG A 57 -14.26 0.38 6.79
CA ARG A 57 -15.06 0.75 7.97
C ARG A 57 -14.82 2.20 8.40
N ASN A 58 -13.57 2.63 8.48
CA ASN A 58 -13.22 4.00 8.88
C ASN A 58 -13.75 5.04 7.87
N GLU A 59 -13.80 4.68 6.59
CA GLU A 59 -14.39 5.50 5.53
C GLU A 59 -15.93 5.43 5.50
N GLY A 60 -16.55 4.62 6.37
CA GLY A 60 -18.03 4.48 6.45
C GLY A 60 -18.64 3.67 5.30
N ILE A 61 -17.84 2.93 4.55
CA ILE A 61 -18.27 2.11 3.42
C ILE A 61 -18.63 0.69 3.84
N LEU A 62 -17.83 0.10 4.73
CA LEU A 62 -18.00 -1.27 5.20
C LEU A 62 -18.46 -1.31 6.66
N SER A 63 -19.26 -2.30 6.97
CA SER A 63 -19.57 -2.73 8.33
C SER A 63 -19.12 -4.16 8.50
N PHE A 64 -18.69 -4.54 9.70
CA PHE A 64 -18.40 -5.94 10.01
C PHE A 64 -18.83 -6.29 11.43
N SER A 65 -19.02 -7.58 11.65
CA SER A 65 -19.34 -8.16 12.96
C SER A 65 -18.69 -9.54 13.08
N LEU A 66 -18.48 -9.98 14.32
CA LEU A 66 -18.09 -11.35 14.59
C LEU A 66 -19.33 -12.23 14.71
N VAL A 67 -19.41 -13.24 13.87
CA VAL A 67 -20.52 -14.18 13.83
C VAL A 67 -20.04 -15.56 14.28
N THR A 68 -20.87 -16.28 15.03
CA THR A 68 -20.62 -17.65 15.49
C THR A 68 -21.84 -18.51 15.22
N GLY A 69 -21.63 -19.79 14.92
CA GLY A 69 -22.70 -20.73 14.57
C GLY A 69 -23.01 -20.75 13.08
N ASP A 70 -23.98 -21.57 12.70
CA ASP A 70 -24.41 -21.70 11.32
C ASP A 70 -25.27 -20.47 10.91
N PRO A 71 -24.84 -19.70 9.90
CA PRO A 71 -25.62 -18.56 9.40
C PRO A 71 -27.02 -18.97 8.88
N GLU A 72 -27.17 -20.23 8.45
CA GLU A 72 -28.42 -20.75 7.93
C GLU A 72 -29.38 -21.24 9.04
N ASP A 73 -28.84 -21.62 10.20
CA ASP A 73 -29.67 -22.05 11.35
C ASP A 73 -29.91 -20.92 12.36
N LYS A 74 -30.80 -20.01 12.01
CA LYS A 74 -31.20 -18.89 12.88
C LYS A 74 -31.94 -19.35 14.16
N LEU A 75 -32.37 -20.60 14.24
CA LEU A 75 -33.11 -21.15 15.37
C LEU A 75 -32.18 -21.75 16.43
N ALA A 76 -31.02 -22.23 16.07
CA ALA A 76 -30.09 -22.90 16.98
C ALA A 76 -29.47 -21.96 18.05
N GLY A 77 -29.53 -20.65 17.85
CA GLY A 77 -28.87 -19.67 18.74
C GLY A 77 -27.36 -19.71 18.59
N SER A 78 -26.66 -18.77 19.26
CA SER A 78 -25.18 -18.77 19.28
C SER A 78 -24.65 -19.83 20.25
N PRO A 79 -23.62 -20.62 19.89
CA PRO A 79 -22.92 -21.48 20.83
C PRO A 79 -22.46 -20.74 22.10
N CYS A 80 -22.16 -19.46 21.99
CA CYS A 80 -21.78 -18.61 23.12
C CYS A 80 -22.94 -18.41 24.11
N GLU A 81 -24.18 -18.35 23.63
CA GLU A 81 -25.38 -18.30 24.50
C GLU A 81 -25.49 -19.58 25.32
N ALA A 82 -25.24 -20.74 24.70
CA ALA A 82 -25.22 -22.03 25.40
C ALA A 82 -24.12 -22.09 26.47
N MET A 83 -22.91 -21.59 26.16
CA MET A 83 -21.79 -21.51 27.12
C MET A 83 -22.15 -20.63 28.33
N ILE A 84 -22.83 -19.50 28.12
CA ILE A 84 -23.30 -18.60 29.18
C ILE A 84 -24.35 -19.32 30.03
N ALA A 85 -25.38 -19.89 29.41
CA ALA A 85 -26.45 -20.61 30.09
C ALA A 85 -25.87 -21.74 30.96
N GLN A 86 -24.96 -22.53 30.45
CA GLN A 86 -24.28 -23.60 31.18
C GLN A 86 -23.49 -23.06 32.37
N HIS A 87 -22.74 -21.98 32.18
CA HIS A 87 -21.92 -21.38 33.22
C HIS A 87 -22.74 -20.88 34.43
N VAL A 88 -23.94 -20.32 34.17
CA VAL A 88 -24.83 -19.80 35.23
C VAL A 88 -25.90 -20.81 35.66
N GLY A 89 -25.87 -22.03 35.09
CA GLY A 89 -26.79 -23.12 35.47
C GLY A 89 -28.24 -22.92 34.99
N ILE A 90 -28.46 -22.13 33.96
CA ILE A 90 -29.77 -21.93 33.33
C ILE A 90 -30.05 -23.07 32.36
N LYS A 91 -31.17 -23.78 32.60
CA LYS A 91 -31.68 -24.84 31.75
C LYS A 91 -33.15 -24.56 31.44
N ASN A 92 -33.54 -24.75 30.19
CA ASN A 92 -34.94 -24.68 29.80
C ASN A 92 -35.63 -26.04 30.10
N GLU A 93 -36.37 -26.09 31.17
CA GLU A 93 -37.15 -27.23 31.64
C GLU A 93 -38.67 -26.99 31.54
N ASN A 94 -39.07 -25.96 30.73
CA ASN A 94 -40.44 -25.52 30.55
C ASN A 94 -41.10 -24.99 31.84
N ARG A 95 -40.33 -24.45 32.78
CA ARG A 95 -40.82 -23.71 33.92
C ARG A 95 -41.23 -22.28 33.54
N ALA A 96 -42.08 -21.64 34.32
CA ALA A 96 -42.63 -20.33 34.01
C ALA A 96 -41.56 -19.25 33.71
N ALA A 97 -40.42 -19.30 34.43
CA ALA A 97 -39.32 -18.33 34.28
C ALA A 97 -38.31 -18.69 33.16
N ASP A 98 -38.31 -19.91 32.62
CA ASP A 98 -37.23 -20.39 31.74
C ASP A 98 -37.15 -19.61 30.45
N LYS A 99 -38.30 -19.26 29.89
CA LYS A 99 -38.36 -18.43 28.64
C LYS A 99 -37.71 -17.05 28.88
N TRP A 100 -38.05 -16.42 29.99
CA TRP A 100 -37.48 -15.13 30.36
C TRP A 100 -35.96 -15.24 30.60
N LEU A 101 -35.50 -16.25 31.32
CA LEU A 101 -34.06 -16.49 31.58
C LEU A 101 -33.29 -16.70 30.30
N THR A 102 -33.87 -17.44 29.31
CA THR A 102 -33.26 -17.63 28.02
C THR A 102 -33.10 -16.29 27.26
N GLU A 103 -34.09 -15.43 27.30
CA GLU A 103 -33.99 -14.10 26.68
C GLU A 103 -32.96 -13.21 27.41
N VAL A 104 -32.81 -13.32 28.71
CA VAL A 104 -31.74 -12.62 29.47
C VAL A 104 -30.36 -13.07 29.03
N VAL A 105 -30.15 -14.39 28.82
CA VAL A 105 -28.89 -14.92 28.29
C VAL A 105 -28.57 -14.36 26.91
N LYS A 106 -29.54 -14.38 25.98
CA LYS A 106 -29.39 -13.83 24.65
C LYS A 106 -29.02 -12.34 24.68
N TRP A 107 -29.75 -11.57 25.49
CA TRP A 107 -29.50 -10.13 25.67
C TRP A 107 -28.09 -9.89 26.23
N THR A 108 -27.72 -10.64 27.29
CA THR A 108 -26.40 -10.55 27.92
C THR A 108 -25.30 -10.82 26.90
N TRP A 109 -25.47 -11.86 26.09
CA TRP A 109 -24.53 -12.17 25.01
C TRP A 109 -24.41 -11.02 24.03
N ARG A 110 -25.50 -10.65 23.37
CA ARG A 110 -25.50 -9.69 22.26
C ARG A 110 -25.10 -8.29 22.67
N ILE A 111 -25.58 -7.81 23.82
CA ILE A 111 -25.43 -6.40 24.19
C ILE A 111 -24.21 -6.16 25.08
N LYS A 112 -23.82 -7.12 25.90
CA LYS A 112 -22.73 -6.94 26.86
C LYS A 112 -21.46 -7.66 26.46
N LEU A 113 -21.51 -8.96 26.25
CA LEU A 113 -20.32 -9.77 26.13
C LEU A 113 -19.76 -9.75 24.70
N LEU A 114 -20.61 -9.88 23.69
CA LEU A 114 -20.18 -9.84 22.27
C LEU A 114 -19.55 -8.50 21.94
N THR A 115 -20.18 -7.38 22.26
CA THR A 115 -19.67 -6.05 21.98
C THR A 115 -18.28 -5.82 22.62
N HIS A 116 -18.11 -6.27 23.86
CA HIS A 116 -16.82 -6.18 24.54
C HIS A 116 -15.73 -7.04 23.86
N LEU A 117 -16.04 -8.32 23.62
CA LEU A 117 -15.09 -9.26 23.03
C LEU A 117 -14.79 -8.94 21.57
N GLU A 118 -15.78 -8.47 20.81
CA GLU A 118 -15.59 -8.01 19.42
C GLU A 118 -14.60 -6.84 19.38
N THR A 119 -14.80 -5.83 20.23
CA THR A 119 -13.87 -4.69 20.32
C THR A 119 -12.45 -5.15 20.66
N GLU A 120 -12.31 -6.06 21.61
CA GLU A 120 -11.02 -6.61 22.02
C GLU A 120 -10.36 -7.39 20.87
N LEU A 121 -11.07 -8.33 20.25
CA LEU A 121 -10.52 -9.22 19.24
C LEU A 121 -10.20 -8.50 17.92
N ILE A 122 -11.03 -7.56 17.53
CA ILE A 122 -10.74 -6.71 16.37
C ILE A 122 -9.56 -5.77 16.66
N GLY A 123 -9.42 -5.29 17.91
CA GLY A 123 -8.22 -4.56 18.34
C GLY A 123 -6.95 -5.39 18.18
N GLN A 124 -6.96 -6.64 18.64
CA GLN A 124 -5.83 -7.58 18.49
C GLN A 124 -5.54 -7.89 17.00
N LEU A 125 -6.57 -8.07 16.19
CA LEU A 125 -6.41 -8.25 14.73
C LEU A 125 -5.74 -7.03 14.10
N ARG A 126 -6.16 -5.83 14.48
CA ARG A 126 -5.56 -4.58 14.00
C ARG A 126 -4.08 -4.49 14.38
N GLU A 127 -3.75 -4.67 15.66
CA GLU A 127 -2.37 -4.60 16.15
C GLU A 127 -1.45 -5.55 15.37
N ARG A 128 -1.85 -6.81 15.23
CA ARG A 128 -1.10 -7.79 14.43
C ARG A 128 -0.94 -7.34 12.98
N ALA A 129 -2.01 -6.85 12.36
CA ALA A 129 -1.98 -6.42 10.96
C ALA A 129 -1.10 -5.19 10.75
N GLU A 130 -1.08 -4.25 11.69
CA GLU A 130 -0.21 -3.07 11.66
C GLU A 130 1.27 -3.49 11.83
N GLU A 131 1.58 -4.38 12.76
CA GLU A 131 2.95 -4.90 12.96
C GLU A 131 3.49 -5.59 11.69
N ASP A 132 2.70 -6.45 11.07
CA ASP A 132 3.06 -7.11 9.82
C ASP A 132 3.29 -6.11 8.69
N ALA A 133 2.42 -5.11 8.55
CA ALA A 133 2.57 -4.08 7.53
C ALA A 133 3.81 -3.20 7.74
N ILE A 134 4.13 -2.86 8.99
CA ILE A 134 5.34 -2.11 9.35
C ILE A 134 6.59 -2.93 9.02
N LYS A 135 6.56 -4.24 9.31
CA LYS A 135 7.67 -5.13 8.95
C LYS A 135 7.88 -5.20 7.44
N VAL A 136 6.81 -5.35 6.66
CA VAL A 136 6.89 -5.34 5.19
C VAL A 136 7.46 -4.01 4.69
N PHE A 137 7.04 -2.89 5.27
CA PHE A 137 7.60 -1.58 4.95
C PHE A 137 9.10 -1.53 5.23
N ALA A 138 9.55 -1.96 6.40
CA ALA A 138 10.96 -1.94 6.79
C ALA A 138 11.82 -2.83 5.87
N ASP A 139 11.34 -4.04 5.54
CA ASP A 139 12.03 -4.95 4.65
C ASP A 139 12.15 -4.35 3.23
N ASN A 140 11.05 -3.81 2.68
CA ASN A 140 11.06 -3.17 1.37
C ASN A 140 11.95 -1.92 1.32
N LEU A 141 11.95 -1.11 2.38
CA LEU A 141 12.81 0.07 2.49
C LEU A 141 14.29 -0.34 2.53
N LYS A 142 14.60 -1.37 3.31
CA LYS A 142 15.96 -1.92 3.38
C LYS A 142 16.44 -2.40 2.02
N ASP A 143 15.64 -3.16 1.29
CA ASP A 143 15.99 -3.65 -0.04
C ASP A 143 16.22 -2.50 -1.02
N LEU A 144 15.41 -1.43 -0.91
CA LEU A 144 15.57 -0.23 -1.73
C LEU A 144 16.87 0.52 -1.41
N LEU A 145 17.19 0.69 -0.12
CA LEU A 145 18.42 1.37 0.33
C LEU A 145 19.69 0.60 -0.01
N LEU A 146 19.62 -0.72 0.03
CA LEU A 146 20.75 -1.61 -0.24
C LEU A 146 20.83 -2.07 -1.71
N ALA A 147 20.02 -1.50 -2.61
CA ALA A 147 20.09 -1.79 -4.02
C ALA A 147 21.51 -1.49 -4.56
N ALA A 148 22.02 -2.36 -5.44
CA ALA A 148 23.37 -2.23 -5.97
C ALA A 148 23.51 -0.95 -6.81
N PRO A 149 24.51 -0.09 -6.51
CA PRO A 149 24.75 1.12 -7.29
C PRO A 149 25.29 0.76 -8.68
N ALA A 150 24.80 1.44 -9.71
CA ALA A 150 25.34 1.29 -11.07
C ALA A 150 26.69 2.03 -11.24
N GLY A 151 27.05 2.85 -10.25
CA GLY A 151 28.31 3.56 -10.18
C GLY A 151 28.36 4.89 -10.95
N PRO A 152 29.51 5.54 -11.00
CA PRO A 152 29.71 6.88 -11.51
C PRO A 152 29.73 6.89 -13.04
N LYS A 153 28.56 6.78 -13.66
CA LYS A 153 28.35 6.80 -15.12
C LYS A 153 27.42 7.93 -15.50
N VAL A 154 27.66 8.54 -16.68
CA VAL A 154 26.72 9.53 -17.22
C VAL A 154 25.36 8.86 -17.44
N THR A 155 24.35 9.39 -16.81
CA THR A 155 23.02 8.77 -16.72
C THR A 155 21.92 9.75 -17.15
N ILE A 156 20.99 9.28 -17.97
CA ILE A 156 19.71 9.95 -18.20
C ILE A 156 18.69 9.42 -17.20
N GLY A 157 18.01 10.30 -16.48
CA GLY A 157 16.82 10.01 -15.72
C GLY A 157 15.56 10.37 -16.49
N LEU A 158 14.63 9.44 -16.55
CA LEU A 158 13.31 9.63 -17.14
C LEU A 158 12.24 9.50 -16.05
N ASP A 159 11.47 10.56 -15.86
CA ASP A 159 10.29 10.58 -15.02
C ASP A 159 9.04 10.51 -15.89
N PRO A 160 8.41 9.34 -16.02
CA PRO A 160 7.30 9.14 -16.93
C PRO A 160 6.05 9.95 -16.54
N GLY A 161 5.34 10.48 -17.53
CA GLY A 161 4.08 11.16 -17.33
C GLY A 161 3.25 11.17 -18.61
N LEU A 162 2.05 10.61 -18.56
CA LEU A 162 1.21 10.47 -19.77
C LEU A 162 0.74 11.83 -20.31
N ARG A 163 0.16 12.68 -19.48
CA ARG A 163 -0.36 13.98 -19.89
C ARG A 163 0.71 15.07 -19.99
N THR A 164 1.62 15.08 -19.04
CA THR A 164 2.64 16.12 -18.90
C THR A 164 3.94 15.80 -19.64
N GLY A 165 3.99 14.66 -20.32
CA GLY A 165 5.19 14.14 -20.98
C GLY A 165 6.19 13.51 -20.02
N VAL A 166 7.23 12.93 -20.60
CA VAL A 166 8.35 12.33 -19.87
C VAL A 166 9.38 13.42 -19.59
N LYS A 167 9.69 13.67 -18.33
CA LYS A 167 10.75 14.59 -17.92
C LYS A 167 12.09 13.90 -18.05
N VAL A 168 13.04 14.60 -18.64
CA VAL A 168 14.38 14.10 -18.96
C VAL A 168 15.41 14.94 -18.22
N ALA A 169 16.32 14.30 -17.52
CA ALA A 169 17.50 14.95 -16.93
C ALA A 169 18.74 14.12 -17.25
N VAL A 170 19.79 14.79 -17.70
CA VAL A 170 21.11 14.18 -17.91
C VAL A 170 22.01 14.59 -16.74
N VAL A 171 22.61 13.61 -16.08
CA VAL A 171 23.60 13.86 -15.00
C VAL A 171 24.93 13.24 -15.37
N ASP A 172 26.02 13.90 -14.99
CA ASP A 172 27.36 13.36 -15.14
C ASP A 172 27.68 12.26 -14.13
N ALA A 173 28.89 11.72 -14.17
CA ALA A 173 29.33 10.67 -13.25
C ALA A 173 29.32 11.09 -11.77
N THR A 174 29.27 12.36 -11.46
CA THR A 174 29.21 12.91 -10.10
C THR A 174 27.79 13.30 -9.67
N GLY A 175 26.79 13.10 -10.54
CA GLY A 175 25.41 13.48 -10.30
C GLY A 175 25.08 14.94 -10.61
N LYS A 176 25.99 15.71 -11.21
CA LYS A 176 25.76 17.08 -11.65
C LYS A 176 24.86 17.10 -12.88
N VAL A 177 23.85 17.96 -12.90
CA VAL A 177 22.96 18.13 -14.05
C VAL A 177 23.70 18.78 -15.22
N LEU A 178 23.67 18.12 -16.37
CA LEU A 178 24.28 18.59 -17.62
C LEU A 178 23.25 19.17 -18.59
N ASP A 179 22.06 18.58 -18.63
CA ASP A 179 21.00 18.96 -19.56
C ASP A 179 19.65 18.49 -19.03
N HIS A 180 18.57 19.09 -19.50
CA HIS A 180 17.20 18.67 -19.16
C HIS A 180 16.19 19.12 -20.21
N CYS A 181 15.10 18.37 -20.37
CA CYS A 181 13.98 18.72 -21.24
C CYS A 181 12.73 17.90 -20.88
N ALA A 182 11.67 18.08 -21.66
CA ALA A 182 10.51 17.20 -21.66
C ALA A 182 10.32 16.64 -23.08
N ILE A 183 9.95 15.36 -23.15
CA ILE A 183 9.60 14.67 -24.40
C ILE A 183 8.20 14.07 -24.30
N PHE A 184 7.57 13.81 -25.42
CA PHE A 184 6.17 13.38 -25.49
C PHE A 184 5.99 12.14 -26.38
N PRO A 185 6.64 11.02 -26.07
CA PRO A 185 6.62 9.82 -26.91
C PRO A 185 5.34 9.00 -26.80
N THR A 186 4.48 9.30 -25.83
CA THR A 186 3.30 8.50 -25.48
C THR A 186 1.99 9.24 -25.75
N PRO A 187 0.84 8.53 -25.84
CA PRO A 187 -0.46 9.19 -25.91
C PRO A 187 -0.68 10.15 -24.72
N PRO A 188 -1.44 11.24 -24.90
CA PRO A 188 -2.18 11.60 -26.10
C PRO A 188 -1.35 12.31 -27.19
N GLN A 189 -0.14 12.80 -26.90
CA GLN A 189 0.64 13.63 -27.83
C GLN A 189 1.32 12.83 -28.95
N ASN A 190 1.80 11.61 -28.65
CA ASN A 190 2.40 10.68 -29.63
C ASN A 190 3.50 11.29 -30.53
N ARG A 191 4.32 12.21 -29.98
CA ARG A 191 5.42 12.86 -30.72
C ARG A 191 6.67 11.96 -30.70
N ILE A 192 6.54 10.76 -31.23
CA ILE A 192 7.58 9.73 -31.16
C ILE A 192 8.86 10.17 -31.87
N ALA A 193 8.75 10.66 -33.12
CA ALA A 193 9.91 11.04 -33.90
C ALA A 193 10.70 12.20 -33.30
N ASP A 194 10.00 13.23 -32.81
CA ASP A 194 10.65 14.38 -32.16
C ASP A 194 11.32 13.95 -30.86
N SER A 195 10.61 13.12 -30.06
CA SER A 195 11.14 12.59 -28.79
C SER A 195 12.38 11.72 -29.00
N GLU A 196 12.37 10.90 -30.05
CA GLU A 196 13.50 10.09 -30.46
C GLU A 196 14.71 10.94 -30.83
N ALA A 197 14.50 11.96 -31.69
CA ALA A 197 15.56 12.86 -32.10
C ALA A 197 16.22 13.57 -30.89
N VAL A 198 15.41 14.07 -29.98
CA VAL A 198 15.89 14.76 -28.78
C VAL A 198 16.68 13.79 -27.88
N LEU A 199 16.12 12.63 -27.57
CA LEU A 199 16.78 11.67 -26.67
C LEU A 199 18.07 11.12 -27.29
N PHE A 200 18.08 10.82 -28.59
CA PHE A 200 19.27 10.40 -29.32
C PHE A 200 20.37 11.46 -29.31
N ALA A 201 20.01 12.72 -29.54
CA ALA A 201 20.96 13.84 -29.48
C ALA A 201 21.60 13.98 -28.09
N LEU A 202 20.81 13.86 -27.01
CA LEU A 202 21.31 13.91 -25.64
C LEU A 202 22.27 12.75 -25.34
N ILE A 203 21.93 11.52 -25.77
CA ILE A 203 22.78 10.34 -25.59
C ILE A 203 24.14 10.57 -26.26
N LYS A 204 24.15 11.06 -27.48
CA LYS A 204 25.40 11.32 -28.22
C LYS A 204 26.20 12.49 -27.65
N LYS A 205 25.53 13.63 -27.36
CA LYS A 205 26.16 14.84 -26.84
C LYS A 205 26.90 14.59 -25.55
N HIS A 206 26.32 13.82 -24.64
CA HIS A 206 26.86 13.61 -23.29
C HIS A 206 27.51 12.24 -23.10
N ASN A 207 27.65 11.43 -24.15
CA ASN A 207 28.19 10.08 -24.10
C ASN A 207 27.52 9.25 -22.98
N VAL A 208 26.20 9.20 -22.97
CA VAL A 208 25.39 8.55 -21.95
C VAL A 208 25.60 7.05 -21.95
N ALA A 209 25.81 6.48 -20.77
CA ALA A 209 25.99 5.04 -20.57
C ALA A 209 24.73 4.35 -20.00
N LEU A 210 23.91 5.09 -19.22
CA LEU A 210 22.76 4.53 -18.53
C LEU A 210 21.52 5.39 -18.75
N ILE A 211 20.36 4.73 -18.86
CA ILE A 211 19.04 5.37 -18.85
C ILE A 211 18.23 4.78 -17.71
N ALA A 212 17.96 5.58 -16.70
CA ALA A 212 17.12 5.24 -15.56
C ALA A 212 15.68 5.65 -15.86
N ILE A 213 14.73 4.72 -15.80
CA ILE A 213 13.31 4.96 -16.06
C ILE A 213 12.55 4.75 -14.76
N GLY A 214 11.86 5.78 -14.25
CA GLY A 214 11.01 5.65 -13.10
C GLY A 214 9.88 4.64 -13.32
N ASN A 215 9.51 3.90 -12.28
CA ASN A 215 8.50 2.83 -12.37
C ASN A 215 7.05 3.30 -12.19
N GLY A 216 6.80 4.59 -12.26
CA GLY A 216 5.45 5.18 -12.14
C GLY A 216 4.56 4.99 -13.35
N THR A 217 3.48 5.76 -13.39
CA THR A 217 2.49 5.70 -14.47
C THR A 217 3.12 6.07 -15.81
N GLY A 218 2.98 5.20 -16.81
CA GLY A 218 3.60 5.38 -18.15
C GLY A 218 5.01 4.81 -18.28
N SER A 219 5.49 4.11 -17.26
CA SER A 219 6.84 3.51 -17.28
C SER A 219 6.98 2.44 -18.36
N ARG A 220 5.96 1.61 -18.59
CA ARG A 220 5.99 0.55 -19.63
C ARG A 220 6.10 1.10 -21.02
N GLU A 221 5.31 2.13 -21.32
CA GLU A 221 5.33 2.83 -22.60
C GLU A 221 6.68 3.53 -22.84
N THR A 222 7.20 4.19 -21.80
CA THR A 222 8.51 4.84 -21.82
C THR A 222 9.63 3.82 -22.01
N ASP A 223 9.59 2.71 -21.31
CA ASP A 223 10.57 1.61 -21.43
C ASP A 223 10.58 1.02 -22.85
N LYS A 224 9.40 0.81 -23.42
CA LYS A 224 9.27 0.35 -24.81
C LYS A 224 9.87 1.36 -25.79
N PHE A 225 9.49 2.64 -25.65
CA PHE A 225 10.02 3.71 -26.50
C PHE A 225 11.56 3.77 -26.46
N VAL A 226 12.15 3.74 -25.28
CA VAL A 226 13.62 3.73 -25.11
C VAL A 226 14.23 2.48 -25.73
N GLY A 227 13.64 1.31 -25.51
CA GLY A 227 14.12 0.05 -26.10
C GLY A 227 14.12 0.06 -27.62
N ASP A 228 13.07 0.61 -28.24
CA ASP A 228 12.97 0.74 -29.69
C ASP A 228 14.01 1.73 -30.23
N LEU A 229 14.24 2.86 -29.55
CA LEU A 229 15.27 3.84 -29.89
C LEU A 229 16.67 3.23 -29.84
N LEU A 230 17.02 2.52 -28.76
CA LEU A 230 18.34 1.91 -28.61
C LEU A 230 18.61 0.86 -29.69
N LYS A 231 17.62 0.05 -30.07
CA LYS A 231 17.70 -0.92 -31.16
C LYS A 231 17.87 -0.25 -32.50
N LYS A 232 17.03 0.74 -32.82
CA LYS A 232 17.02 1.46 -34.09
C LYS A 232 18.36 2.12 -34.38
N HIS A 233 18.99 2.71 -33.35
CA HIS A 233 20.26 3.41 -33.49
C HIS A 233 21.49 2.57 -33.13
N SER A 234 21.33 1.26 -32.94
CA SER A 234 22.39 0.31 -32.57
C SER A 234 23.26 0.76 -31.38
N LEU A 235 22.60 1.31 -30.35
CA LEU A 235 23.25 1.83 -29.16
C LEU A 235 23.47 0.71 -28.12
N SER A 236 24.24 -0.32 -28.45
CA SER A 236 24.49 -1.50 -27.60
C SER A 236 25.29 -1.19 -26.33
N ASN A 237 25.98 -0.06 -26.29
CA ASN A 237 26.75 0.44 -25.13
C ASN A 237 25.91 1.23 -24.13
N VAL A 238 24.63 1.48 -24.41
CA VAL A 238 23.70 2.17 -23.49
C VAL A 238 22.74 1.16 -22.89
N GLN A 239 22.69 1.12 -21.57
CA GLN A 239 21.79 0.23 -20.83
C GLN A 239 20.61 1.01 -20.27
N LYS A 240 19.41 0.45 -20.36
CA LYS A 240 18.21 0.99 -19.71
C LYS A 240 17.86 0.15 -18.49
N VAL A 241 17.44 0.82 -17.42
CA VAL A 241 17.08 0.18 -16.12
C VAL A 241 15.81 0.84 -15.59
N ILE A 242 14.85 0.02 -15.16
CA ILE A 242 13.70 0.53 -14.40
C ILE A 242 14.16 0.79 -12.98
N VAL A 243 13.86 1.97 -12.46
CA VAL A 243 14.25 2.43 -11.12
C VAL A 243 12.98 2.69 -10.30
N ASN A 244 13.00 2.23 -9.06
CA ASN A 244 11.91 2.56 -8.13
C ASN A 244 11.95 4.07 -7.80
N GLU A 245 10.89 4.79 -8.16
CA GLU A 245 10.78 6.24 -7.98
C GLU A 245 10.07 6.64 -6.66
N ALA A 246 9.78 5.68 -5.77
CA ALA A 246 9.11 5.96 -4.51
C ALA A 246 9.78 7.11 -3.76
N GLY A 247 9.00 8.10 -3.35
CA GLY A 247 9.49 9.31 -2.69
C GLY A 247 10.16 10.36 -3.58
N ALA A 248 10.39 10.12 -4.87
CA ALA A 248 11.04 11.10 -5.75
C ALA A 248 10.23 12.41 -5.87
N SER A 249 8.92 12.34 -5.90
CA SER A 249 8.03 13.51 -5.90
C SER A 249 8.11 14.29 -4.57
N VAL A 250 8.24 13.61 -3.44
CA VAL A 250 8.43 14.24 -2.13
C VAL A 250 9.77 14.98 -2.08
N TYR A 251 10.84 14.31 -2.53
CA TYR A 251 12.14 14.97 -2.64
C TYR A 251 12.09 16.20 -3.55
N SER A 252 11.51 16.07 -4.75
CA SER A 252 11.47 17.16 -5.75
C SER A 252 10.80 18.43 -5.23
N ALA A 253 9.80 18.30 -4.36
CA ALA A 253 9.09 19.40 -3.71
C ALA A 253 9.74 19.86 -2.39
N SER A 254 10.81 19.21 -1.92
CA SER A 254 11.45 19.52 -0.65
C SER A 254 12.29 20.80 -0.71
N GLU A 255 12.52 21.39 0.47
CA GLU A 255 13.43 22.52 0.63
C GLU A 255 14.87 22.16 0.23
N LEU A 256 15.28 20.90 0.50
CA LEU A 256 16.58 20.39 0.11
C LEU A 256 16.75 20.43 -1.42
N ALA A 257 15.79 19.90 -2.17
CA ALA A 257 15.82 19.90 -3.63
C ALA A 257 15.78 21.33 -4.21
N ALA A 258 15.04 22.24 -3.55
CA ALA A 258 15.02 23.65 -3.95
C ALA A 258 16.38 24.31 -3.74
N LYS A 259 17.12 23.97 -2.70
CA LYS A 259 18.49 24.45 -2.46
C LYS A 259 19.50 23.81 -3.42
N GLU A 260 19.37 22.51 -3.71
CA GLU A 260 20.25 21.83 -4.67
C GLU A 260 20.05 22.35 -6.10
N PHE A 261 18.80 22.65 -6.48
CA PHE A 261 18.41 23.01 -7.84
C PHE A 261 17.43 24.21 -7.85
N PRO A 262 17.89 25.42 -7.48
CA PRO A 262 16.99 26.57 -7.40
C PRO A 262 16.39 26.97 -8.76
N ASP A 263 17.12 26.71 -9.85
CA ASP A 263 16.73 27.11 -11.21
C ASP A 263 15.98 26.01 -12.00
N LEU A 264 15.82 24.81 -11.41
CA LEU A 264 15.12 23.70 -12.06
C LEU A 264 13.65 23.63 -11.62
N ASP A 265 12.79 23.38 -12.59
CA ASP A 265 11.39 23.06 -12.33
C ASP A 265 11.28 21.80 -11.42
N VAL A 266 10.29 21.80 -10.54
CA VAL A 266 10.04 20.71 -9.58
C VAL A 266 9.95 19.35 -10.30
N THR A 267 9.31 19.31 -11.47
CA THR A 267 9.15 18.06 -12.22
C THR A 267 10.48 17.52 -12.79
N ILE A 268 11.40 18.42 -13.14
CA ILE A 268 12.75 18.04 -13.60
C ILE A 268 13.60 17.51 -12.45
N ARG A 269 13.45 18.06 -11.24
CA ARG A 269 14.15 17.55 -10.05
C ARG A 269 13.82 16.06 -9.77
N GLY A 270 12.59 15.63 -10.09
CA GLY A 270 12.20 14.21 -10.04
C GLY A 270 13.05 13.34 -10.97
N ALA A 271 13.21 13.74 -12.21
CA ALA A 271 14.05 13.04 -13.19
C ALA A 271 15.53 13.01 -12.79
N VAL A 272 16.05 14.09 -12.19
CA VAL A 272 17.41 14.12 -11.62
C VAL A 272 17.56 13.10 -10.50
N SER A 273 16.58 13.04 -9.59
CA SER A 273 16.56 12.06 -8.49
C SER A 273 16.56 10.63 -9.01
N ILE A 274 15.77 10.33 -10.03
CA ILE A 274 15.71 9.00 -10.66
C ILE A 274 17.09 8.62 -11.23
N ALA A 275 17.76 9.52 -11.93
CA ALA A 275 19.10 9.28 -12.47
C ALA A 275 20.13 9.01 -11.37
N ARG A 276 20.18 9.87 -10.35
CA ARG A 276 21.10 9.76 -9.21
C ARG A 276 20.86 8.50 -8.38
N ARG A 277 19.60 8.10 -8.25
CA ARG A 277 19.19 6.89 -7.54
C ARG A 277 19.72 5.63 -8.21
N LEU A 278 19.87 5.61 -9.54
CA LEU A 278 20.54 4.51 -10.24
C LEU A 278 22.05 4.51 -10.00
N GLN A 279 22.67 5.69 -9.97
CA GLN A 279 24.11 5.82 -9.71
C GLN A 279 24.48 5.37 -8.29
N ASP A 280 23.77 5.88 -7.28
CA ASP A 280 23.98 5.58 -5.86
C ASP A 280 22.64 5.67 -5.11
N PRO A 281 21.93 4.55 -4.93
CA PRO A 281 20.61 4.53 -4.28
C PRO A 281 20.65 5.09 -2.86
N LEU A 282 21.63 4.71 -2.06
CA LEU A 282 21.70 5.12 -0.66
C LEU A 282 21.90 6.63 -0.52
N SER A 283 22.84 7.20 -1.23
CA SER A 283 23.14 8.65 -1.18
C SER A 283 21.93 9.50 -1.57
N GLU A 284 21.08 9.00 -2.45
CA GLU A 284 19.89 9.74 -2.89
C GLU A 284 18.69 9.52 -1.95
N LEU A 285 18.46 8.29 -1.51
CA LEU A 285 17.30 7.94 -0.69
C LEU A 285 17.36 8.50 0.74
N VAL A 286 18.55 8.67 1.31
CA VAL A 286 18.72 9.27 2.65
C VAL A 286 18.29 10.73 2.71
N LYS A 287 18.08 11.38 1.58
CA LYS A 287 17.53 12.75 1.49
C LYS A 287 16.02 12.81 1.78
N ILE A 288 15.35 11.65 1.81
CA ILE A 288 13.90 11.53 1.95
C ILE A 288 13.59 10.94 3.32
N GLU A 289 12.64 11.52 4.03
CA GLU A 289 12.16 10.94 5.27
C GLU A 289 11.57 9.54 5.00
N PRO A 290 12.01 8.48 5.72
CA PRO A 290 11.63 7.09 5.43
C PRO A 290 10.13 6.87 5.28
N LYS A 291 9.31 7.42 6.17
CA LYS A 291 7.84 7.30 6.09
C LYS A 291 7.21 7.96 4.84
N SER A 292 7.95 8.81 4.14
CA SER A 292 7.52 9.44 2.88
C SER A 292 7.90 8.60 1.65
N ILE A 293 8.64 7.52 1.82
CA ILE A 293 8.96 6.57 0.76
C ILE A 293 7.82 5.55 0.70
N GLY A 294 7.04 5.58 -0.39
CA GLY A 294 5.84 4.75 -0.54
C GLY A 294 6.16 3.31 -0.97
N VAL A 295 6.70 2.50 -0.07
CA VAL A 295 7.06 1.09 -0.32
C VAL A 295 6.27 0.07 0.50
N GLY A 296 5.43 0.53 1.45
CA GLY A 296 4.59 -0.31 2.29
C GLY A 296 3.18 -0.47 1.75
N GLN A 297 2.54 -1.60 2.06
CA GLN A 297 1.10 -1.77 1.90
C GLN A 297 0.37 -1.10 3.06
N TYR A 298 -0.71 -0.35 2.76
CA TYR A 298 -1.50 0.36 3.79
C TYR A 298 -0.66 1.23 4.74
N GLN A 299 0.45 1.77 4.25
CA GLN A 299 1.43 2.53 5.02
C GLN A 299 0.80 3.71 5.77
N HIS A 300 -0.25 4.33 5.20
CA HIS A 300 -0.98 5.44 5.83
C HIS A 300 -2.01 5.00 6.87
N ASP A 301 -2.35 3.71 6.94
CA ASP A 301 -3.37 3.15 7.82
C ASP A 301 -2.79 2.55 9.12
N VAL A 302 -1.45 2.47 9.22
CA VAL A 302 -0.75 1.97 10.40
C VAL A 302 -0.37 3.09 11.37
N ASN A 303 0.03 2.72 12.59
CA ASN A 303 0.53 3.68 13.57
C ASN A 303 1.80 4.38 13.07
N GLN A 304 1.71 5.68 12.79
CA GLN A 304 2.79 6.46 12.18
C GLN A 304 4.02 6.61 13.09
N SER A 305 3.82 6.59 14.40
CA SER A 305 4.94 6.63 15.37
C SER A 305 5.73 5.33 15.39
N HIS A 306 5.06 4.20 15.25
CA HIS A 306 5.71 2.90 15.12
C HIS A 306 6.41 2.77 13.77
N LEU A 307 5.76 3.17 12.68
CA LEU A 307 6.35 3.18 11.34
C LEU A 307 7.64 4.02 11.27
N ALA A 308 7.68 5.17 11.95
CA ALA A 308 8.84 6.05 11.95
C ALA A 308 10.04 5.51 12.75
N ARG A 309 9.82 4.50 13.62
CA ARG A 309 10.87 3.89 14.45
C ARG A 309 11.38 2.56 13.91
N SER A 310 10.65 1.93 12.98
CA SER A 310 11.04 0.68 12.35
C SER A 310 12.17 0.88 11.34
#